data_729b88a24e3da665b619df4cec478026
#
_entry.id   729b88a24e3da665b619df4cec478026
#
_cell.length_a   1.000
_cell.length_b   1.000
_cell.length_c   1.000
_cell.angle_alpha   90.00
_cell.angle_beta   90.00
_cell.angle_gamma   90.00
#
_symmetry.space_group_name_H-M   'P 1'
#
loop_
_entity.id
_entity.type
_entity.pdbx_description
1 polymer ?
#
loop_
_entity_poly.entity_id
_entity_poly.type
_entity_poly.pdbx_seq_one_letter_code
_entity_poly.pdbx_strand_id
1 'polypeptide(L)'
;MAKKKKLDIPDQLPVLPMRNMVIFPGVPTQLLVGRDRSRELIRSAMEQGRIIAAVTQRDIAVDDPAPSDLSRVGIVGLIHRTFDLPDGNIQVLLRGLQRVKLTKYVQKKPFFIASVETIEEEVSEDREELALAQNLSQLFQKVVSLVPALSDELQVTAINLEKQPPQLSNFVASGLDIDLQEKQKLLEESNIKTRLQALTVTLNSELAILEMGNQIQAKIEQEMGQIQRDHYLREQMRVIQKELGEEGAGEIDELRERLVRAKLPTEVDEIASRELEKLAQMPSSAAEYTVGRTYLDWIFDLPWRAKSRDRIDLGRVRKILDADHKGLETIKERLLEYLSVRKLKKDTKGPIFCFVGPPGVGKTSLGQSIARALGRKFVRISLGGVHDESEIRGHRRTYVG
;
A
#
# COMPACT_ATOMS: atom_id res chain seq x y z
N MET A 1 8.78 -33.34 -49.05
CA MET A 1 8.93 -31.88 -49.13
C MET A 1 7.79 -31.30 -49.96
N ALA A 2 6.75 -30.78 -49.30
CA ALA A 2 5.67 -30.08 -49.96
C ALA A 2 6.13 -28.69 -50.34
N LYS A 3 6.18 -28.40 -51.66
CA LYS A 3 6.45 -27.03 -52.17
C LYS A 3 5.44 -26.09 -51.53
N LYS A 4 5.92 -25.16 -50.65
CA LYS A 4 5.09 -24.03 -50.18
C LYS A 4 4.57 -23.32 -51.44
N LYS A 5 3.22 -23.37 -51.69
CA LYS A 5 2.57 -22.54 -52.69
C LYS A 5 2.94 -21.09 -52.34
N LYS A 6 3.74 -20.42 -53.15
CA LYS A 6 3.98 -18.97 -53.05
C LYS A 6 2.59 -18.34 -53.11
N LEU A 7 2.14 -17.75 -52.04
CA LEU A 7 0.93 -16.93 -52.03
C LEU A 7 1.24 -15.73 -52.93
N ASP A 8 0.40 -15.51 -53.94
CA ASP A 8 0.52 -14.38 -54.83
C ASP A 8 0.05 -13.14 -54.06
N ILE A 9 1.02 -12.44 -53.48
CA ILE A 9 0.74 -11.22 -52.71
C ILE A 9 0.70 -10.06 -53.70
N PRO A 10 -0.42 -9.31 -53.81
CA PRO A 10 -0.48 -8.15 -54.70
C PRO A 10 0.55 -7.09 -54.31
N ASP A 11 1.12 -6.39 -55.30
CA ASP A 11 2.08 -5.30 -55.07
C ASP A 11 1.50 -4.12 -54.34
N GLN A 12 0.16 -3.98 -54.29
CA GLN A 12 -0.58 -2.93 -53.58
C GLN A 12 -1.60 -3.55 -52.70
N LEU A 13 -1.62 -3.14 -51.43
CA LEU A 13 -2.54 -3.65 -50.42
C LEU A 13 -3.23 -2.52 -49.66
N PRO A 14 -4.52 -2.75 -49.26
CA PRO A 14 -5.18 -1.88 -48.29
C PRO A 14 -4.48 -2.00 -46.93
N VAL A 15 -4.20 -0.86 -46.30
CA VAL A 15 -3.41 -0.78 -45.06
C VAL A 15 -4.33 -0.52 -43.88
N LEU A 16 -4.41 -1.48 -42.97
CA LEU A 16 -5.14 -1.40 -41.71
C LEU A 16 -4.22 -0.86 -40.59
N PRO A 17 -4.45 0.35 -40.06
CA PRO A 17 -3.71 0.88 -38.91
C PRO A 17 -4.12 0.18 -37.64
N MET A 18 -3.14 -0.39 -36.92
CA MET A 18 -3.29 -1.08 -35.63
C MET A 18 -2.90 -0.13 -34.52
N ARG A 19 -3.78 0.12 -33.54
CA ARG A 19 -3.56 1.14 -32.51
C ARG A 19 -2.58 0.70 -31.41
N ASN A 20 -2.78 -0.49 -30.86
CA ASN A 20 -2.05 -0.98 -29.67
C ASN A 20 -1.63 -2.44 -29.79
N MET A 21 -1.42 -2.92 -31.01
CA MET A 21 -1.11 -4.32 -31.27
C MET A 21 -0.12 -4.45 -32.40
N VAL A 22 0.80 -5.39 -32.26
CA VAL A 22 1.67 -5.88 -33.33
C VAL A 22 1.26 -7.31 -33.68
N ILE A 23 1.04 -7.58 -34.96
CA ILE A 23 0.67 -8.91 -35.42
C ILE A 23 1.90 -9.60 -36.00
N PHE A 24 2.06 -10.88 -35.68
CA PHE A 24 3.18 -11.69 -36.15
C PHE A 24 2.75 -12.72 -37.20
N PRO A 25 3.63 -13.07 -38.16
CA PRO A 25 3.35 -14.11 -39.14
C PRO A 25 3.04 -15.46 -38.49
N GLY A 26 2.08 -16.18 -39.06
CA GLY A 26 1.65 -17.50 -38.59
C GLY A 26 0.66 -17.53 -37.44
N VAL A 27 0.49 -16.41 -36.73
CA VAL A 27 -0.37 -16.34 -35.53
C VAL A 27 -1.76 -15.81 -35.89
N PRO A 28 -2.83 -16.57 -35.61
CA PRO A 28 -4.20 -16.07 -35.74
C PRO A 28 -4.49 -15.01 -34.65
N THR A 29 -5.05 -13.88 -35.06
CA THR A 29 -5.31 -12.77 -34.14
C THR A 29 -6.74 -12.27 -34.33
N GLN A 30 -7.45 -12.06 -33.25
CA GLN A 30 -8.75 -11.41 -33.24
C GLN A 30 -8.59 -9.90 -33.08
N LEU A 31 -9.23 -9.14 -33.96
CA LEU A 31 -9.19 -7.69 -34.01
C LEU A 31 -10.57 -7.12 -33.84
N LEU A 32 -10.69 -6.03 -33.10
CA LEU A 32 -11.89 -5.22 -33.06
C LEU A 32 -11.68 -3.95 -33.86
N VAL A 33 -12.45 -3.78 -34.93
CA VAL A 33 -12.35 -2.66 -35.87
C VAL A 33 -13.53 -1.72 -35.68
N GLY A 34 -13.26 -0.55 -35.10
CA GLY A 34 -14.30 0.43 -34.78
C GLY A 34 -14.28 1.70 -35.65
N ARG A 35 -13.11 2.09 -36.20
CA ARG A 35 -12.97 3.31 -37.02
C ARG A 35 -13.69 3.16 -38.37
N ASP A 36 -14.42 4.19 -38.80
CA ASP A 36 -15.20 4.17 -40.05
C ASP A 36 -14.34 3.78 -41.26
N ARG A 37 -13.19 4.43 -41.43
CA ARG A 37 -12.24 4.11 -42.51
C ARG A 37 -11.73 2.67 -42.48
N SER A 38 -11.51 2.13 -41.30
CA SER A 38 -11.06 0.76 -41.12
C SER A 38 -12.17 -0.26 -41.39
N ARG A 39 -13.41 0.07 -41.02
CA ARG A 39 -14.59 -0.75 -41.35
C ARG A 39 -14.85 -0.83 -42.85
N GLU A 40 -14.74 0.32 -43.53
CA GLU A 40 -14.87 0.37 -45.00
C GLU A 40 -13.77 -0.44 -45.70
N LEU A 41 -12.52 -0.33 -45.20
CA LEU A 41 -11.38 -1.13 -45.65
C LEU A 41 -11.66 -2.63 -45.54
N ILE A 42 -12.15 -3.11 -44.37
CA ILE A 42 -12.43 -4.53 -44.15
C ILE A 42 -13.53 -5.01 -45.10
N ARG A 43 -14.61 -4.25 -45.28
CA ARG A 43 -15.69 -4.59 -46.20
C ARG A 43 -15.17 -4.70 -47.63
N SER A 44 -14.42 -3.72 -48.09
CA SER A 44 -13.80 -3.74 -49.44
C SER A 44 -12.83 -4.91 -49.62
N ALA A 45 -12.01 -5.20 -48.59
CA ALA A 45 -11.06 -6.29 -48.65
C ALA A 45 -11.73 -7.67 -48.71
N MET A 46 -12.90 -7.84 -48.07
CA MET A 46 -13.69 -9.07 -48.12
C MET A 46 -14.15 -9.39 -49.53
N GLU A 47 -14.41 -8.36 -50.36
CA GLU A 47 -14.84 -8.50 -51.76
C GLU A 47 -13.63 -8.69 -52.72
N GLN A 48 -12.43 -8.19 -52.34
CA GLN A 48 -11.26 -8.11 -53.21
C GLN A 48 -10.12 -9.09 -52.84
N GLY A 49 -10.42 -10.29 -52.33
CA GLY A 49 -9.42 -11.32 -52.07
C GLY A 49 -8.98 -11.51 -50.62
N ARG A 50 -9.54 -10.76 -49.67
CA ARG A 50 -9.35 -10.91 -48.22
C ARG A 50 -7.92 -10.69 -47.70
N ILE A 51 -7.08 -10.05 -48.49
CA ILE A 51 -5.68 -9.78 -48.16
C ILE A 51 -5.55 -8.30 -47.82
N ILE A 52 -4.91 -8.00 -46.67
CA ILE A 52 -4.64 -6.65 -46.18
C ILE A 52 -3.21 -6.54 -45.67
N ALA A 53 -2.68 -5.33 -45.58
CA ALA A 53 -1.47 -5.03 -44.81
C ALA A 53 -1.91 -4.50 -43.44
N ALA A 54 -1.51 -5.17 -42.34
CA ALA A 54 -1.73 -4.67 -40.99
C ALA A 54 -0.43 -4.03 -40.47
N VAL A 55 -0.52 -2.79 -40.01
CA VAL A 55 0.64 -1.96 -39.65
C VAL A 55 0.39 -1.23 -38.35
N THR A 56 1.36 -1.30 -37.44
CA THR A 56 1.25 -0.69 -36.12
C THR A 56 1.39 0.81 -36.17
N GLN A 57 0.54 1.52 -35.47
CA GLN A 57 0.59 2.94 -35.23
C GLN A 57 1.68 3.25 -34.19
N ARG A 58 2.50 4.29 -34.43
CA ARG A 58 3.62 4.66 -33.54
C ARG A 58 3.17 5.34 -32.26
N ASP A 59 2.11 6.16 -32.35
CA ASP A 59 1.54 6.87 -31.22
C ASP A 59 0.08 6.45 -31.03
N ILE A 60 -0.20 5.84 -29.89
CA ILE A 60 -1.54 5.34 -29.52
C ILE A 60 -2.55 6.47 -29.35
N ALA A 61 -2.10 7.69 -29.01
CA ALA A 61 -2.97 8.84 -28.73
C ALA A 61 -3.65 9.42 -29.98
N VAL A 62 -3.11 9.18 -31.18
CA VAL A 62 -3.63 9.72 -32.42
C VAL A 62 -4.84 8.91 -32.89
N ASP A 63 -6.02 9.51 -32.94
CA ASP A 63 -7.24 8.81 -33.37
C ASP A 63 -7.33 8.60 -34.88
N ASP A 64 -6.91 9.55 -35.70
CA ASP A 64 -6.89 9.47 -37.17
C ASP A 64 -5.43 9.58 -37.67
N PRO A 65 -4.67 8.47 -37.69
CA PRO A 65 -3.25 8.51 -38.03
C PRO A 65 -3.02 8.86 -39.49
N ALA A 66 -2.03 9.72 -39.71
CA ALA A 66 -1.49 9.96 -41.04
C ALA A 66 -0.49 8.84 -41.43
N PRO A 67 -0.09 8.71 -42.70
CA PRO A 67 0.93 7.73 -43.12
C PRO A 67 2.27 7.84 -42.38
N SER A 68 2.64 9.02 -41.88
CA SER A 68 3.85 9.27 -41.07
C SER A 68 3.78 8.64 -39.68
N ASP A 69 2.58 8.45 -39.16
CA ASP A 69 2.33 7.95 -37.81
C ASP A 69 2.30 6.41 -37.76
N LEU A 70 2.46 5.78 -38.91
CA LEU A 70 2.49 4.33 -39.06
C LEU A 70 3.94 3.82 -39.17
N SER A 71 4.16 2.61 -38.67
CA SER A 71 5.42 1.89 -38.83
C SER A 71 5.64 1.54 -40.32
N ARG A 72 6.89 1.46 -40.73
CA ARG A 72 7.21 1.09 -42.14
C ARG A 72 7.10 -0.40 -42.39
N VAL A 73 7.26 -1.20 -41.39
CA VAL A 73 7.18 -2.67 -41.46
C VAL A 73 5.89 -3.11 -40.79
N GLY A 74 5.17 -3.96 -41.45
CA GLY A 74 3.96 -4.63 -40.99
C GLY A 74 3.86 -6.05 -41.49
N ILE A 75 2.67 -6.57 -41.53
CA ILE A 75 2.40 -7.92 -42.05
C ILE A 75 1.34 -7.88 -43.16
N VAL A 76 1.45 -8.81 -44.07
CA VAL A 76 0.31 -9.23 -44.90
C VAL A 76 -0.54 -10.17 -44.09
N GLY A 77 -1.82 -9.86 -43.96
CA GLY A 77 -2.78 -10.66 -43.23
C GLY A 77 -3.91 -11.14 -44.15
N LEU A 78 -4.32 -12.38 -43.93
CA LEU A 78 -5.50 -12.97 -44.57
C LEU A 78 -6.67 -12.89 -43.60
N ILE A 79 -7.78 -12.28 -44.02
CA ILE A 79 -9.04 -12.24 -43.27
C ILE A 79 -9.76 -13.59 -43.43
N HIS A 80 -9.86 -14.33 -42.33
CA HIS A 80 -10.58 -15.61 -42.32
C HIS A 80 -12.08 -15.41 -42.17
N ARG A 81 -12.51 -14.64 -41.18
CA ARG A 81 -13.92 -14.37 -40.87
C ARG A 81 -14.08 -12.96 -40.32
N THR A 82 -15.25 -12.41 -40.54
CA THR A 82 -15.71 -11.14 -39.97
C THR A 82 -17.08 -11.34 -39.31
N PHE A 83 -17.33 -10.64 -38.22
CA PHE A 83 -18.61 -10.63 -37.52
C PHE A 83 -18.95 -9.15 -37.21
N ASP A 84 -20.13 -8.74 -37.70
CA ASP A 84 -20.66 -7.42 -37.34
C ASP A 84 -21.25 -7.50 -35.92
N LEU A 85 -20.86 -6.59 -35.05
CA LEU A 85 -21.32 -6.48 -33.68
C LEU A 85 -22.47 -5.47 -33.57
N PRO A 86 -23.38 -5.62 -32.57
CA PRO A 86 -24.50 -4.68 -32.37
C PRO A 86 -24.11 -3.23 -32.12
N ASP A 87 -22.91 -2.97 -31.63
CA ASP A 87 -22.32 -1.65 -31.38
C ASP A 87 -21.76 -0.98 -32.66
N GLY A 88 -21.91 -1.65 -33.82
CA GLY A 88 -21.39 -1.16 -35.10
C GLY A 88 -19.93 -1.48 -35.38
N ASN A 89 -19.21 -2.11 -34.43
CA ASN A 89 -17.84 -2.59 -34.65
C ASN A 89 -17.80 -3.87 -35.47
N ILE A 90 -16.68 -4.14 -36.11
CA ILE A 90 -16.46 -5.40 -36.85
C ILE A 90 -15.38 -6.20 -36.12
N GLN A 91 -15.71 -7.41 -35.70
CA GLN A 91 -14.73 -8.36 -35.20
C GLN A 91 -14.12 -9.11 -36.39
N VAL A 92 -12.82 -9.11 -36.50
CA VAL A 92 -12.08 -9.70 -37.61
C VAL A 92 -11.11 -10.77 -37.08
N LEU A 93 -11.18 -11.96 -37.62
CA LEU A 93 -10.18 -13.01 -37.43
C LEU A 93 -9.15 -12.91 -38.56
N LEU A 94 -7.97 -12.40 -38.22
CA LEU A 94 -6.87 -12.19 -39.15
C LEU A 94 -5.74 -13.20 -38.88
N ARG A 95 -5.18 -13.79 -39.92
CA ARG A 95 -3.97 -14.59 -39.83
C ARG A 95 -2.83 -13.87 -40.54
N GLY A 96 -1.75 -13.58 -39.82
CA GLY A 96 -0.53 -13.06 -40.39
C GLY A 96 0.11 -14.07 -41.36
N LEU A 97 0.52 -13.62 -42.52
CA LEU A 97 1.14 -14.47 -43.54
C LEU A 97 2.65 -14.23 -43.63
N GLN A 98 3.03 -12.99 -43.93
CA GLN A 98 4.43 -12.63 -44.22
C GLN A 98 4.69 -11.18 -43.83
N ARG A 99 5.94 -10.86 -43.44
CA ARG A 99 6.40 -9.50 -43.19
C ARG A 99 6.48 -8.71 -44.47
N VAL A 100 6.08 -7.44 -44.43
CA VAL A 100 6.16 -6.51 -45.57
C VAL A 100 6.65 -5.15 -45.11
N LYS A 101 7.36 -4.50 -46.01
CA LYS A 101 7.76 -3.11 -45.90
C LYS A 101 6.87 -2.26 -46.80
N LEU A 102 6.26 -1.25 -46.23
CA LEU A 102 5.49 -0.26 -46.99
C LEU A 102 6.46 0.73 -47.64
N THR A 103 6.34 0.91 -48.94
CA THR A 103 7.24 1.78 -49.71
C THR A 103 6.56 3.10 -50.05
N LYS A 104 5.39 3.08 -50.68
CA LYS A 104 4.69 4.27 -51.12
C LYS A 104 3.19 4.14 -50.89
N TYR A 105 2.57 5.16 -50.29
CA TYR A 105 1.10 5.25 -50.21
C TYR A 105 0.55 5.75 -51.55
N VAL A 106 -0.27 4.93 -52.19
CA VAL A 106 -0.90 5.23 -53.49
C VAL A 106 -2.22 5.94 -53.28
N GLN A 107 -2.96 5.58 -52.25
CA GLN A 107 -4.25 6.15 -51.93
C GLN A 107 -4.33 6.50 -50.43
N LYS A 108 -5.00 7.61 -50.10
CA LYS A 108 -5.20 8.05 -48.73
C LYS A 108 -6.68 8.10 -48.29
N LYS A 109 -7.60 8.14 -49.24
CA LYS A 109 -9.05 8.17 -48.99
C LYS A 109 -9.76 7.23 -49.96
N PRO A 110 -10.82 6.50 -49.55
CA PRO A 110 -11.43 6.50 -48.21
C PRO A 110 -10.58 5.83 -47.15
N PHE A 111 -9.71 4.88 -47.52
CA PHE A 111 -8.72 4.21 -46.68
C PHE A 111 -7.36 4.18 -47.35
N PHE A 112 -6.32 3.81 -46.60
CA PHE A 112 -4.96 3.75 -47.15
C PHE A 112 -4.75 2.53 -48.04
N ILE A 113 -4.10 2.74 -49.21
CA ILE A 113 -3.54 1.71 -50.03
C ILE A 113 -2.05 2.05 -50.22
N ALA A 114 -1.19 1.07 -50.02
CA ALA A 114 0.24 1.25 -50.17
C ALA A 114 0.86 0.14 -51.02
N SER A 115 1.94 0.47 -51.73
CA SER A 115 2.82 -0.50 -52.36
C SER A 115 3.64 -1.19 -51.28
N VAL A 116 3.76 -2.51 -51.37
CA VAL A 116 4.43 -3.36 -50.39
C VAL A 116 5.55 -4.17 -51.03
N GLU A 117 6.62 -4.33 -50.27
CA GLU A 117 7.73 -5.25 -50.60
C GLU A 117 7.80 -6.33 -49.55
N THR A 118 7.87 -7.60 -49.94
CA THR A 118 7.98 -8.71 -48.99
C THR A 118 9.36 -8.76 -48.37
N ILE A 119 9.42 -8.94 -47.06
CA ILE A 119 10.68 -9.17 -46.34
C ILE A 119 10.87 -10.67 -46.22
N GLU A 120 11.94 -11.16 -46.77
CA GLU A 120 12.35 -12.57 -46.62
C GLU A 120 13.07 -12.72 -45.26
N GLU A 121 12.79 -13.81 -44.57
CA GLU A 121 13.50 -14.13 -43.31
C GLU A 121 14.83 -14.82 -43.65
N GLU A 122 15.90 -14.37 -42.99
CA GLU A 122 17.21 -14.98 -43.06
C GLU A 122 17.22 -16.24 -42.18
N VAL A 123 16.82 -17.38 -42.74
CA VAL A 123 16.87 -18.69 -42.09
C VAL A 123 18.22 -19.30 -42.32
N SER A 124 19.01 -19.50 -41.29
CA SER A 124 20.19 -20.39 -41.36
C SER A 124 19.77 -21.77 -40.80
N GLU A 125 20.07 -22.85 -41.51
CA GLU A 125 19.85 -24.20 -40.96
C GLU A 125 20.99 -24.55 -39.95
N ASP A 126 21.29 -23.63 -39.04
CA ASP A 126 22.41 -23.78 -38.12
C ASP A 126 21.92 -24.48 -36.81
N ARG A 127 22.79 -25.36 -36.30
CA ARG A 127 22.55 -26.01 -35.00
C ARG A 127 22.36 -25.02 -33.84
N GLU A 128 22.99 -23.86 -33.99
CA GLU A 128 22.90 -22.79 -32.99
C GLU A 128 21.48 -22.18 -32.92
N GLU A 129 20.83 -21.96 -34.06
CA GLU A 129 19.43 -21.47 -34.09
C GLU A 129 18.47 -22.48 -33.46
N LEU A 130 18.66 -23.77 -33.68
CA LEU A 130 17.84 -24.80 -33.05
C LEU A 130 18.06 -24.86 -31.54
N ALA A 131 19.30 -24.70 -31.07
CA ALA A 131 19.60 -24.65 -29.64
C ALA A 131 18.97 -23.42 -28.97
N LEU A 132 19.04 -22.24 -29.62
CA LEU A 132 18.38 -21.04 -29.16
C LEU A 132 16.85 -21.20 -29.12
N ALA A 133 16.25 -21.83 -30.12
CA ALA A 133 14.82 -22.11 -30.16
C ALA A 133 14.38 -23.05 -29.01
N GLN A 134 15.15 -24.10 -28.75
CA GLN A 134 14.88 -25.00 -27.63
C GLN A 134 14.95 -24.27 -26.27
N ASN A 135 15.98 -23.46 -26.07
CA ASN A 135 16.11 -22.64 -24.86
C ASN A 135 14.96 -21.66 -24.72
N LEU A 136 14.57 -20.96 -25.79
CA LEU A 136 13.44 -20.05 -25.82
C LEU A 136 12.13 -20.76 -25.46
N SER A 137 11.90 -21.96 -26.01
CA SER A 137 10.73 -22.79 -25.71
C SER A 137 10.66 -23.12 -24.21
N GLN A 138 11.77 -23.56 -23.61
CA GLN A 138 11.84 -23.89 -22.18
C GLN A 138 11.59 -22.67 -21.28
N LEU A 139 12.15 -21.51 -21.62
CA LEU A 139 11.89 -20.28 -20.87
C LEU A 139 10.44 -19.86 -20.97
N PHE A 140 9.85 -19.92 -22.16
CA PHE A 140 8.45 -19.59 -22.37
C PHE A 140 7.51 -20.52 -21.58
N GLN A 141 7.78 -21.83 -21.55
CA GLN A 141 7.02 -22.78 -20.72
C GLN A 141 7.08 -22.41 -19.24
N LYS A 142 8.24 -21.99 -18.72
CA LYS A 142 8.36 -21.52 -17.33
C LYS A 142 7.51 -20.28 -17.07
N VAL A 143 7.55 -19.29 -17.97
CA VAL A 143 6.72 -18.08 -17.86
C VAL A 143 5.24 -18.46 -17.86
N VAL A 144 4.79 -19.30 -18.78
CA VAL A 144 3.39 -19.76 -18.85
C VAL A 144 2.97 -20.48 -17.55
N SER A 145 3.85 -21.31 -16.97
CA SER A 145 3.54 -22.00 -15.70
C SER A 145 3.42 -21.07 -14.49
N LEU A 146 4.03 -19.88 -14.53
CA LEU A 146 3.99 -18.89 -13.46
C LEU A 146 2.84 -17.88 -13.59
N VAL A 147 2.19 -17.80 -14.77
CA VAL A 147 1.11 -16.86 -15.06
C VAL A 147 -0.22 -17.62 -15.16
N PRO A 148 -1.09 -17.61 -14.12
CA PRO A 148 -2.33 -18.39 -14.11
C PRO A 148 -3.35 -18.02 -15.22
N ALA A 149 -3.22 -16.82 -15.79
CA ALA A 149 -4.08 -16.35 -16.87
C ALA A 149 -3.74 -16.95 -18.24
N LEU A 150 -2.58 -17.58 -18.39
CA LEU A 150 -2.15 -18.21 -19.63
C LEU A 150 -2.54 -19.69 -19.66
N SER A 151 -3.06 -20.14 -20.83
CA SER A 151 -3.45 -21.53 -21.01
C SER A 151 -2.26 -22.47 -21.18
N ASP A 152 -2.31 -23.65 -20.58
CA ASP A 152 -1.29 -24.70 -20.77
C ASP A 152 -1.13 -25.14 -22.23
N GLU A 153 -2.12 -24.90 -23.09
CA GLU A 153 -2.02 -25.16 -24.52
C GLU A 153 -0.89 -24.38 -25.21
N LEU A 154 -0.53 -23.22 -24.66
CA LEU A 154 0.60 -22.41 -25.17
C LEU A 154 1.93 -23.13 -24.98
N GLN A 155 2.10 -23.88 -23.89
CA GLN A 155 3.31 -24.69 -23.66
C GLN A 155 3.44 -25.78 -24.70
N VAL A 156 2.34 -26.52 -24.96
CA VAL A 156 2.30 -27.59 -25.96
C VAL A 156 2.58 -27.04 -27.35
N THR A 157 2.05 -25.86 -27.67
CA THR A 157 2.30 -25.19 -28.96
C THR A 157 3.75 -24.79 -29.11
N ALA A 158 4.39 -24.24 -28.08
CA ALA A 158 5.81 -23.86 -28.09
C ALA A 158 6.71 -25.09 -28.34
N ILE A 159 6.44 -26.22 -27.66
CA ILE A 159 7.17 -27.48 -27.86
C ILE A 159 7.06 -27.96 -29.31
N ASN A 160 5.86 -27.93 -29.88
CA ASN A 160 5.66 -28.36 -31.28
C ASN A 160 6.37 -27.46 -32.28
N LEU A 161 6.67 -26.22 -31.93
CA LEU A 161 7.36 -25.25 -32.81
C LEU A 161 8.90 -25.21 -32.63
N GLU A 162 9.47 -25.96 -31.67
CA GLU A 162 10.94 -25.98 -31.42
C GLU A 162 11.80 -26.24 -32.65
N LYS A 163 11.30 -27.10 -33.58
CA LYS A 163 11.96 -27.40 -34.83
C LYS A 163 11.72 -26.38 -35.95
N GLN A 164 11.00 -25.31 -35.63
CA GLN A 164 10.61 -24.25 -36.55
C GLN A 164 10.95 -22.86 -35.94
N PRO A 165 12.23 -22.49 -35.79
CA PRO A 165 12.67 -21.28 -35.09
C PRO A 165 11.92 -19.99 -35.53
N PRO A 166 11.65 -19.75 -36.84
CA PRO A 166 10.89 -18.58 -37.26
C PRO A 166 9.47 -18.54 -36.67
N GLN A 167 8.75 -19.67 -36.70
CA GLN A 167 7.38 -19.75 -36.18
C GLN A 167 7.34 -19.67 -34.65
N LEU A 168 8.30 -20.33 -33.98
CA LEU A 168 8.44 -20.24 -32.53
C LEU A 168 8.68 -18.80 -32.08
N SER A 169 9.63 -18.09 -32.72
CA SER A 169 9.92 -16.70 -32.37
C SER A 169 8.72 -15.78 -32.55
N ASN A 170 7.93 -15.95 -33.62
CA ASN A 170 6.71 -15.18 -33.86
C ASN A 170 5.63 -15.51 -32.83
N PHE A 171 5.46 -16.79 -32.50
CA PHE A 171 4.49 -17.26 -31.51
C PHE A 171 4.79 -16.71 -30.12
N VAL A 172 6.03 -16.83 -29.65
CA VAL A 172 6.47 -16.31 -28.37
C VAL A 172 6.34 -14.77 -28.32
N ALA A 173 6.82 -14.04 -29.35
CA ALA A 173 6.68 -12.60 -29.41
C ALA A 173 5.21 -12.11 -29.35
N SER A 174 4.30 -12.86 -29.92
CA SER A 174 2.87 -12.53 -29.88
C SER A 174 2.24 -12.70 -28.48
N GLY A 175 2.72 -13.68 -27.71
CA GLY A 175 2.19 -14.03 -26.39
C GLY A 175 2.80 -13.25 -25.22
N LEU A 176 3.92 -12.54 -25.45
CA LEU A 176 4.57 -11.74 -24.41
C LEU A 176 3.81 -10.42 -24.15
N ASP A 177 3.74 -10.02 -22.89
CA ASP A 177 3.22 -8.71 -22.48
C ASP A 177 4.38 -7.71 -22.33
N ILE A 178 4.88 -7.26 -23.46
CA ILE A 178 5.98 -6.28 -23.57
C ILE A 178 5.53 -5.05 -24.32
N ASP A 179 6.30 -3.97 -24.21
CA ASP A 179 5.99 -2.70 -24.84
C ASP A 179 5.79 -2.82 -26.36
N LEU A 180 4.84 -2.04 -26.89
CA LEU A 180 4.48 -2.03 -28.30
C LEU A 180 5.68 -1.77 -29.21
N GLN A 181 6.59 -0.88 -28.80
CA GLN A 181 7.79 -0.55 -29.56
C GLN A 181 8.78 -1.71 -29.59
N GLU A 182 8.87 -2.48 -28.49
CA GLU A 182 9.70 -3.68 -28.44
C GLU A 182 9.13 -4.80 -29.34
N LYS A 183 7.81 -5.02 -29.29
CA LYS A 183 7.14 -5.94 -30.24
C LYS A 183 7.39 -5.53 -31.70
N GLN A 184 7.34 -4.22 -31.98
CA GLN A 184 7.58 -3.72 -33.34
C GLN A 184 9.03 -3.96 -33.79
N LYS A 185 10.03 -3.75 -32.91
CA LYS A 185 11.43 -4.07 -33.20
C LYS A 185 11.63 -5.56 -33.49
N LEU A 186 10.97 -6.46 -32.74
CA LEU A 186 11.00 -7.89 -32.99
C LEU A 186 10.35 -8.27 -34.34
N LEU A 187 9.31 -7.54 -34.76
CA LEU A 187 8.73 -7.72 -36.10
C LEU A 187 9.63 -7.24 -37.19
N GLU A 188 10.37 -6.15 -37.00
CA GLU A 188 11.30 -5.55 -37.98
C GLU A 188 12.58 -6.34 -38.14
N GLU A 189 12.98 -7.13 -37.13
CA GLU A 189 14.21 -7.97 -37.20
C GLU A 189 13.98 -9.16 -38.11
N SER A 190 14.76 -9.17 -39.24
CA SER A 190 14.71 -10.23 -40.24
C SER A 190 15.62 -11.43 -39.90
N ASN A 191 16.69 -11.19 -39.11
CA ASN A 191 17.60 -12.23 -38.68
C ASN A 191 17.01 -13.01 -37.51
N ILE A 192 16.78 -14.31 -37.73
CA ILE A 192 16.12 -15.18 -36.78
C ILE A 192 16.94 -15.38 -35.52
N LYS A 193 18.25 -15.54 -35.64
CA LYS A 193 19.18 -15.73 -34.52
C LYS A 193 19.14 -14.51 -33.55
N THR A 194 19.26 -13.30 -34.12
CA THR A 194 19.16 -12.04 -33.34
C THR A 194 17.82 -11.91 -32.64
N ARG A 195 16.73 -12.25 -33.31
CA ARG A 195 15.38 -12.22 -32.76
C ARG A 195 15.19 -13.23 -31.61
N LEU A 196 15.70 -14.47 -31.77
CA LEU A 196 15.67 -15.49 -30.69
C LEU A 196 16.48 -15.04 -29.47
N GLN A 197 17.65 -14.44 -29.68
CA GLN A 197 18.50 -13.90 -28.60
C GLN A 197 17.77 -12.76 -27.87
N ALA A 198 17.17 -11.82 -28.59
CA ALA A 198 16.42 -10.72 -28.01
C ALA A 198 15.24 -11.25 -27.17
N LEU A 199 14.47 -12.19 -27.70
CA LEU A 199 13.36 -12.83 -26.97
C LEU A 199 13.85 -13.60 -25.74
N THR A 200 15.00 -14.27 -25.82
CA THR A 200 15.58 -14.95 -24.65
C THR A 200 15.93 -13.98 -23.52
N VAL A 201 16.49 -12.81 -23.85
CA VAL A 201 16.80 -11.77 -22.87
C VAL A 201 15.52 -11.23 -22.23
N THR A 202 14.52 -10.91 -23.04
CA THR A 202 13.22 -10.43 -22.57
C THR A 202 12.53 -11.45 -21.65
N LEU A 203 12.46 -12.72 -22.06
CA LEU A 203 11.86 -13.78 -21.23
C LEU A 203 12.59 -14.00 -19.91
N ASN A 204 13.92 -13.92 -19.88
CA ASN A 204 14.67 -14.03 -18.62
C ASN A 204 14.34 -12.87 -17.67
N SER A 205 14.18 -11.66 -18.19
CA SER A 205 13.78 -10.50 -17.38
C SER A 205 12.36 -10.68 -16.83
N GLU A 206 11.41 -11.10 -17.66
CA GLU A 206 10.04 -11.39 -17.24
C GLU A 206 9.99 -12.51 -16.19
N LEU A 207 10.74 -13.59 -16.41
CA LEU A 207 10.82 -14.71 -15.48
C LEU A 207 11.32 -14.25 -14.10
N ALA A 208 12.38 -13.43 -14.07
CA ALA A 208 12.91 -12.90 -12.81
C ALA A 208 11.90 -12.04 -12.06
N ILE A 209 11.11 -11.22 -12.76
CA ILE A 209 10.04 -10.40 -12.17
C ILE A 209 8.93 -11.29 -11.62
N LEU A 210 8.48 -12.30 -12.37
CA LEU A 210 7.42 -13.22 -11.95
C LEU A 210 7.85 -14.07 -10.75
N GLU A 211 9.07 -14.59 -10.73
CA GLU A 211 9.60 -15.37 -9.60
C GLU A 211 9.72 -14.50 -8.34
N MET A 212 10.18 -13.26 -8.47
CA MET A 212 10.23 -12.32 -7.35
C MET A 212 8.82 -11.97 -6.84
N GLY A 213 7.86 -11.74 -7.74
CA GLY A 213 6.46 -11.50 -7.40
C GLY A 213 5.86 -12.67 -6.61
N ASN A 214 6.06 -13.90 -7.06
CA ASN A 214 5.59 -15.10 -6.38
C ASN A 214 6.24 -15.30 -5.00
N GLN A 215 7.55 -14.99 -4.85
CA GLN A 215 8.22 -15.04 -3.55
C GLN A 215 7.65 -14.02 -2.57
N ILE A 216 7.37 -12.80 -3.02
CA ILE A 216 6.75 -11.75 -2.20
C ILE A 216 5.34 -12.19 -1.79
N GLN A 217 4.55 -12.70 -2.73
CA GLN A 217 3.19 -13.17 -2.46
C GLN A 217 3.18 -14.32 -1.43
N ALA A 218 4.07 -15.30 -1.58
CA ALA A 218 4.21 -16.41 -0.63
C ALA A 218 4.61 -15.93 0.78
N LYS A 219 5.49 -14.93 0.90
CA LYS A 219 5.84 -14.33 2.20
C LYS A 219 4.66 -13.62 2.83
N ILE A 220 3.91 -12.83 2.05
CA ILE A 220 2.70 -12.13 2.54
C ILE A 220 1.66 -13.16 3.03
N GLU A 221 1.42 -14.23 2.29
CA GLU A 221 0.49 -15.28 2.69
C GLU A 221 0.95 -16.01 3.97
N GLN A 222 2.24 -16.24 4.11
CA GLN A 222 2.81 -16.85 5.32
C GLN A 222 2.64 -15.93 6.54
N GLU A 223 2.93 -14.63 6.41
CA GLU A 223 2.76 -13.64 7.49
C GLU A 223 1.28 -13.44 7.84
N MET A 224 0.40 -13.34 6.85
CA MET A 224 -1.05 -13.24 7.08
C MET A 224 -1.61 -14.50 7.73
N GLY A 225 -1.13 -15.68 7.34
CA GLY A 225 -1.51 -16.95 7.95
C GLY A 225 -1.12 -17.04 9.42
N GLN A 226 0.03 -16.51 9.81
CA GLN A 226 0.46 -16.44 11.22
C GLN A 226 -0.42 -15.46 12.01
N ILE A 227 -0.68 -14.27 11.51
CA ILE A 227 -1.54 -13.27 12.18
C ILE A 227 -2.96 -13.80 12.36
N GLN A 228 -3.55 -14.44 11.34
CA GLN A 228 -4.88 -15.05 11.44
C GLN A 228 -4.91 -16.20 12.44
N ARG A 229 -3.87 -17.03 12.47
CA ARG A 229 -3.75 -18.15 13.42
C ARG A 229 -3.63 -17.64 14.84
N ASP A 230 -2.81 -16.63 15.09
CA ASP A 230 -2.67 -15.98 16.39
C ASP A 230 -3.98 -15.34 16.87
N HIS A 231 -4.70 -14.66 15.96
CA HIS A 231 -6.01 -14.10 16.27
C HIS A 231 -7.02 -15.21 16.61
N TYR A 232 -7.07 -16.28 15.81
CA TYR A 232 -7.96 -17.41 16.06
C TYR A 232 -7.66 -18.12 17.39
N LEU A 233 -6.38 -18.34 17.72
CA LEU A 233 -5.97 -18.93 18.98
C LEU A 233 -6.32 -18.04 20.19
N ARG A 234 -6.16 -16.71 20.07
CA ARG A 234 -6.57 -15.76 21.10
C ARG A 234 -8.08 -15.75 21.31
N GLU A 235 -8.86 -15.81 20.24
CA GLU A 235 -10.31 -15.87 20.32
C GLU A 235 -10.79 -17.20 20.93
N GLN A 236 -10.17 -18.33 20.59
CA GLN A 236 -10.43 -19.61 21.26
C GLN A 236 -10.09 -19.55 22.74
N MET A 237 -8.93 -19.00 23.13
CA MET A 237 -8.59 -18.81 24.55
C MET A 237 -9.63 -17.95 25.25
N ARG A 238 -10.13 -16.88 24.65
CA ARG A 238 -11.16 -16.00 25.20
C ARG A 238 -12.49 -16.72 25.41
N VAL A 239 -12.90 -17.55 24.45
CA VAL A 239 -14.12 -18.38 24.58
C VAL A 239 -13.97 -19.40 25.71
N ILE A 240 -12.83 -20.07 25.78
CA ILE A 240 -12.54 -21.05 26.84
C ILE A 240 -12.51 -20.36 28.22
N GLN A 241 -11.89 -19.21 28.35
CA GLN A 241 -11.87 -18.42 29.59
C GLN A 241 -13.28 -17.98 30.02
N LYS A 242 -14.12 -17.60 29.04
CA LYS A 242 -15.54 -17.26 29.30
C LYS A 242 -16.37 -18.45 29.75
N GLU A 243 -16.15 -19.65 29.17
CA GLU A 243 -16.81 -20.89 29.59
C GLU A 243 -16.34 -21.38 30.96
N LEU A 244 -15.07 -21.09 31.32
CA LEU A 244 -14.51 -21.38 32.64
C LEU A 244 -14.95 -20.38 33.73
N GLY A 245 -15.75 -19.36 33.39
CA GLY A 245 -16.23 -18.34 34.32
C GLY A 245 -15.19 -17.29 34.71
N GLU A 246 -14.10 -17.18 33.95
CA GLU A 246 -13.10 -16.14 34.13
C GLU A 246 -13.55 -14.83 33.47
N GLU A 247 -14.50 -14.12 34.10
CA GLU A 247 -15.01 -12.81 33.63
C GLU A 247 -13.96 -11.68 33.64
N GLY A 248 -12.72 -11.95 34.10
CA GLY A 248 -11.67 -10.95 34.29
C GLY A 248 -10.87 -10.54 33.03
N ALA A 249 -10.95 -11.30 31.93
CA ALA A 249 -10.06 -11.06 30.78
C ALA A 249 -10.37 -9.73 30.05
N GLY A 250 -11.63 -9.35 29.95
CA GLY A 250 -12.03 -8.06 29.33
C GLY A 250 -11.66 -6.85 30.18
N GLU A 251 -11.67 -7.02 31.49
CA GLU A 251 -11.34 -5.97 32.46
C GLU A 251 -9.83 -5.64 32.47
N ILE A 252 -9.00 -6.64 32.35
CA ILE A 252 -7.53 -6.47 32.25
C ILE A 252 -7.17 -5.71 30.98
N ASP A 253 -7.84 -5.99 29.87
CA ASP A 253 -7.59 -5.27 28.60
C ASP A 253 -8.05 -3.81 28.69
N GLU A 254 -9.15 -3.53 29.37
CA GLU A 254 -9.58 -2.16 29.64
C GLU A 254 -8.56 -1.39 30.50
N LEU A 255 -8.02 -2.03 31.54
CA LEU A 255 -6.98 -1.44 32.38
C LEU A 255 -5.68 -1.17 31.60
N ARG A 256 -5.32 -2.04 30.65
CA ARG A 256 -4.17 -1.80 29.73
C ARG A 256 -4.38 -0.56 28.86
N GLU A 257 -5.58 -0.42 28.30
CA GLU A 257 -5.90 0.78 27.51
C GLU A 257 -5.85 2.06 28.35
N ARG A 258 -6.36 1.99 29.58
CA ARG A 258 -6.30 3.13 30.52
C ARG A 258 -4.87 3.49 30.90
N LEU A 259 -4.00 2.50 31.10
CA LEU A 259 -2.57 2.70 31.34
C LEU A 259 -1.90 3.51 30.21
N VAL A 260 -2.15 3.11 28.97
CA VAL A 260 -1.60 3.82 27.79
C VAL A 260 -2.15 5.25 27.70
N ARG A 261 -3.44 5.45 27.98
CA ARG A 261 -4.09 6.77 27.92
C ARG A 261 -3.65 7.72 29.02
N ALA A 262 -3.28 7.21 30.20
CA ALA A 262 -2.94 8.01 31.38
C ALA A 262 -1.61 8.77 31.21
N LYS A 263 -0.74 8.41 30.28
CA LYS A 263 0.56 9.08 29.99
C LYS A 263 1.36 9.33 31.25
N LEU A 264 1.58 8.30 32.04
CA LEU A 264 2.21 8.35 33.34
C LEU A 264 3.70 8.78 33.25
N PRO A 265 4.30 9.29 34.34
CA PRO A 265 5.78 9.40 34.45
C PRO A 265 6.41 8.00 34.42
N THR A 266 7.64 7.88 33.91
CA THR A 266 8.32 6.60 33.70
C THR A 266 8.35 5.70 34.94
N GLU A 267 8.67 6.26 36.09
CA GLU A 267 8.72 5.52 37.35
C GLU A 267 7.34 4.96 37.78
N VAL A 268 6.28 5.73 37.52
CA VAL A 268 4.89 5.33 37.87
C VAL A 268 4.37 4.31 36.86
N ASP A 269 4.71 4.48 35.60
CA ASP A 269 4.35 3.58 34.51
C ASP A 269 4.91 2.17 34.75
N GLU A 270 6.19 2.07 35.16
CA GLU A 270 6.82 0.79 35.51
C GLU A 270 6.14 0.09 36.70
N ILE A 271 5.70 0.87 37.72
CA ILE A 271 5.01 0.33 38.89
C ILE A 271 3.60 -0.14 38.47
N ALA A 272 2.88 0.66 37.71
CA ALA A 272 1.53 0.34 37.24
C ALA A 272 1.54 -0.88 36.32
N SER A 273 2.50 -0.97 35.41
CA SER A 273 2.67 -2.12 34.51
C SER A 273 2.92 -3.42 35.26
N ARG A 274 3.84 -3.41 36.22
CA ARG A 274 4.11 -4.58 37.08
C ARG A 274 2.88 -5.01 37.90
N GLU A 275 2.12 -4.06 38.42
CA GLU A 275 0.91 -4.38 39.17
C GLU A 275 -0.19 -4.94 38.29
N LEU A 276 -0.35 -4.41 37.07
CA LEU A 276 -1.27 -4.91 36.07
C LEU A 276 -0.94 -6.33 35.61
N GLU A 277 0.36 -6.66 35.45
CA GLU A 277 0.79 -8.01 35.12
C GLU A 277 0.45 -9.01 36.26
N LYS A 278 0.63 -8.61 37.53
CA LYS A 278 0.21 -9.43 38.66
C LYS A 278 -1.30 -9.64 38.70
N LEU A 279 -2.07 -8.56 38.45
CA LEU A 279 -3.51 -8.63 38.41
C LEU A 279 -4.01 -9.56 37.31
N ALA A 280 -3.36 -9.56 36.15
CA ALA A 280 -3.69 -10.45 35.04
C ALA A 280 -3.48 -11.94 35.33
N GLN A 281 -2.66 -12.27 36.33
CA GLN A 281 -2.41 -13.65 36.76
C GLN A 281 -3.26 -14.08 37.97
N MET A 282 -4.04 -13.17 38.56
CA MET A 282 -4.87 -13.45 39.70
C MET A 282 -6.32 -13.77 39.27
N PRO A 283 -6.99 -14.71 39.94
CA PRO A 283 -8.43 -14.90 39.77
C PRO A 283 -9.20 -13.64 40.18
N SER A 284 -10.18 -13.22 39.38
CA SER A 284 -11.01 -12.04 39.66
C SER A 284 -11.81 -12.14 40.97
N SER A 285 -12.02 -13.36 41.49
CA SER A 285 -12.68 -13.64 42.76
C SER A 285 -11.79 -13.44 43.99
N ALA A 286 -10.49 -13.22 43.84
CA ALA A 286 -9.58 -13.01 44.96
C ALA A 286 -9.75 -11.62 45.57
N ALA A 287 -9.73 -11.52 46.89
CA ALA A 287 -9.86 -10.22 47.61
C ALA A 287 -8.72 -9.26 47.22
N GLU A 288 -7.51 -9.79 46.98
CA GLU A 288 -6.36 -9.04 46.53
C GLU A 288 -6.56 -8.43 45.14
N TYR A 289 -7.38 -9.05 44.27
CA TYR A 289 -7.72 -8.51 42.95
C TYR A 289 -8.38 -7.15 43.05
N THR A 290 -9.40 -7.04 43.90
CA THR A 290 -10.13 -5.78 44.15
C THR A 290 -9.22 -4.69 44.69
N VAL A 291 -8.30 -5.04 45.59
CA VAL A 291 -7.31 -4.09 46.15
C VAL A 291 -6.34 -3.60 45.07
N GLY A 292 -5.82 -4.51 44.26
CA GLY A 292 -4.91 -4.18 43.16
C GLY A 292 -5.59 -3.32 42.08
N ARG A 293 -6.82 -3.65 41.75
CA ARG A 293 -7.64 -2.84 40.81
C ARG A 293 -7.87 -1.42 41.32
N THR A 294 -8.33 -1.29 42.55
CA THR A 294 -8.58 0.03 43.16
C THR A 294 -7.30 0.88 43.20
N TYR A 295 -6.16 0.25 43.46
CA TYR A 295 -4.87 0.93 43.42
C TYR A 295 -4.49 1.43 42.00
N LEU A 296 -4.72 0.62 40.96
CA LEU A 296 -4.51 1.04 39.58
C LEU A 296 -5.49 2.16 39.17
N ASP A 297 -6.73 2.08 39.56
CA ASP A 297 -7.72 3.14 39.31
C ASP A 297 -7.26 4.48 39.88
N TRP A 298 -6.78 4.50 41.14
CA TRP A 298 -6.19 5.71 41.73
C TRP A 298 -4.99 6.23 40.95
N ILE A 299 -4.10 5.35 40.48
CA ILE A 299 -2.93 5.76 39.67
C ILE A 299 -3.39 6.42 38.37
N PHE A 300 -4.41 5.87 37.71
CA PHE A 300 -4.90 6.39 36.41
C PHE A 300 -5.65 7.71 36.56
N ASP A 301 -6.37 7.88 37.67
CA ASP A 301 -7.18 9.06 37.91
C ASP A 301 -6.39 10.27 38.43
N LEU A 302 -5.19 10.02 38.94
CA LEU A 302 -4.32 11.11 39.41
C LEU A 302 -3.74 11.93 38.25
N PRO A 303 -3.82 13.27 38.31
CA PRO A 303 -3.35 14.14 37.24
C PRO A 303 -1.81 14.37 37.30
N TRP A 304 -1.02 13.34 37.06
CA TRP A 304 0.45 13.34 37.21
C TRP A 304 1.19 14.45 36.46
N ARG A 305 0.66 14.87 35.33
CA ARG A 305 1.29 15.89 34.47
C ARG A 305 0.60 17.25 34.56
N ALA A 306 -0.51 17.33 35.25
CA ALA A 306 -1.25 18.57 35.36
C ALA A 306 -0.54 19.53 36.33
N LYS A 307 -0.10 20.66 35.86
CA LYS A 307 0.55 21.71 36.64
C LYS A 307 -0.19 23.03 36.44
N SER A 308 -0.54 23.70 37.54
CA SER A 308 -1.03 25.07 37.48
C SER A 308 0.15 26.05 37.32
N ARG A 309 -0.06 27.13 36.57
CA ARG A 309 0.95 28.20 36.41
C ARG A 309 0.71 29.26 37.48
N ASP A 310 1.74 29.60 38.23
CA ASP A 310 1.68 30.69 39.21
C ASP A 310 1.59 32.05 38.50
N ARG A 311 0.63 32.83 38.89
CA ARG A 311 0.47 34.21 38.44
C ARG A 311 0.93 35.14 39.58
N ILE A 312 2.26 35.38 39.68
CA ILE A 312 2.80 36.21 40.74
C ILE A 312 2.80 37.67 40.26
N ASP A 313 1.70 38.38 40.58
CA ASP A 313 1.57 39.81 40.47
C ASP A 313 1.50 40.40 41.87
N LEU A 314 2.63 41.00 42.31
CA LEU A 314 2.78 41.54 43.66
C LEU A 314 1.75 42.64 43.99
N GLY A 315 1.39 43.48 42.99
CA GLY A 315 0.41 44.52 43.16
C GLY A 315 -0.99 43.95 43.40
N ARG A 316 -1.33 42.92 42.68
CA ARG A 316 -2.61 42.18 42.87
C ARG A 316 -2.64 41.45 44.22
N VAL A 317 -1.53 40.78 44.56
CA VAL A 317 -1.40 40.08 45.86
C VAL A 317 -1.66 41.05 47.01
N ARG A 318 -0.96 42.24 47.00
CA ARG A 318 -1.12 43.26 48.04
C ARG A 318 -2.60 43.74 48.12
N LYS A 319 -3.22 44.04 46.99
CA LYS A 319 -4.63 44.48 46.97
C LYS A 319 -5.57 43.45 47.58
N ILE A 320 -5.37 42.17 47.28
CA ILE A 320 -6.24 41.10 47.83
C ILE A 320 -5.98 40.94 49.32
N LEU A 321 -4.74 40.94 49.76
CA LEU A 321 -4.42 40.83 51.20
C LEU A 321 -4.95 42.04 52.02
N ASP A 322 -4.90 43.25 51.46
CA ASP A 322 -5.41 44.45 52.13
C ASP A 322 -6.96 44.48 52.14
N ALA A 323 -7.62 43.96 51.13
CA ALA A 323 -9.07 43.88 51.10
C ALA A 323 -9.63 42.81 52.03
N ASP A 324 -8.95 41.67 52.15
CA ASP A 324 -9.42 40.54 52.96
C ASP A 324 -9.02 40.63 54.44
N HIS A 325 -7.92 41.33 54.78
CA HIS A 325 -7.34 41.38 56.11
C HIS A 325 -7.00 42.82 56.51
N LYS A 326 -7.62 43.31 57.54
CA LYS A 326 -7.28 44.62 58.13
C LYS A 326 -6.09 44.47 59.08
N GLY A 327 -5.08 45.31 58.96
CA GLY A 327 -3.85 45.20 59.77
C GLY A 327 -2.98 44.06 59.27
N LEU A 328 -2.17 43.46 60.14
CA LEU A 328 -1.23 42.37 59.85
C LEU A 328 -0.09 42.79 58.88
N GLU A 329 0.31 44.05 58.92
CA GLU A 329 1.27 44.63 57.93
C GLU A 329 2.58 43.84 57.88
N THR A 330 3.16 43.48 59.03
CA THR A 330 4.40 42.69 59.08
C THR A 330 4.26 41.31 58.40
N ILE A 331 3.12 40.66 58.51
CA ILE A 331 2.87 39.37 57.91
C ILE A 331 2.67 39.53 56.40
N LYS A 332 1.93 40.57 55.98
CA LYS A 332 1.73 40.88 54.55
C LYS A 332 3.05 41.21 53.86
N GLU A 333 3.90 42.02 54.46
CA GLU A 333 5.21 42.36 53.93
C GLU A 333 6.06 41.11 53.81
N ARG A 334 6.13 40.28 54.83
CA ARG A 334 6.90 39.01 54.75
C ARG A 334 6.42 38.08 53.65
N LEU A 335 5.12 38.00 53.40
CA LEU A 335 4.54 37.24 52.32
C LEU A 335 4.91 37.83 50.95
N LEU A 336 4.87 39.17 50.82
CA LEU A 336 5.22 39.84 49.58
C LEU A 336 6.76 39.71 49.27
N GLU A 337 7.61 39.79 50.27
CA GLU A 337 9.05 39.54 50.15
C GLU A 337 9.29 38.12 49.60
N TYR A 338 8.66 37.12 50.20
CA TYR A 338 8.80 35.75 49.76
C TYR A 338 8.28 35.53 48.31
N LEU A 339 7.14 36.09 47.99
CA LEU A 339 6.62 35.99 46.62
C LEU A 339 7.45 36.75 45.61
N SER A 340 8.13 37.82 46.02
CA SER A 340 9.08 38.54 45.21
C SER A 340 10.30 37.68 44.86
N VAL A 341 10.88 37.00 45.83
CA VAL A 341 11.98 36.06 45.66
C VAL A 341 11.55 34.92 44.73
N ARG A 342 10.36 34.37 44.93
CA ARG A 342 9.83 33.29 44.08
C ARG A 342 9.56 33.74 42.64
N LYS A 343 9.17 34.99 42.43
CA LYS A 343 9.03 35.58 41.10
C LYS A 343 10.35 35.65 40.34
N LEU A 344 11.45 35.98 41.08
CA LEU A 344 12.78 36.09 40.51
C LEU A 344 13.46 34.72 40.30
N LYS A 345 13.27 33.78 41.22
CA LYS A 345 13.89 32.45 41.18
C LYS A 345 12.82 31.36 41.11
N LYS A 346 12.57 30.83 39.90
CA LYS A 346 11.49 29.87 39.63
C LYS A 346 11.69 28.47 40.21
N ASP A 347 12.92 28.06 40.52
CA ASP A 347 13.26 26.67 40.91
C ASP A 347 13.50 26.49 42.43
N THR A 348 13.05 27.41 43.25
CA THR A 348 13.16 27.25 44.71
C THR A 348 12.03 26.38 45.25
N LYS A 349 12.40 25.30 45.95
CA LYS A 349 11.48 24.59 46.85
C LYS A 349 10.96 25.60 47.86
N GLY A 350 9.66 25.89 47.83
CA GLY A 350 9.08 26.89 48.74
C GLY A 350 9.18 26.48 50.19
N PRO A 351 9.44 27.42 51.13
CA PRO A 351 9.35 27.14 52.55
C PRO A 351 7.92 26.82 52.96
N ILE A 352 7.79 26.08 54.04
CA ILE A 352 6.49 25.83 54.69
C ILE A 352 6.24 27.03 55.62
N PHE A 353 5.14 27.76 55.37
CA PHE A 353 4.72 28.85 56.29
C PHE A 353 3.93 28.29 57.47
N CYS A 354 4.37 28.63 58.67
CA CYS A 354 3.67 28.32 59.91
C CYS A 354 3.10 29.60 60.47
N PHE A 355 1.74 29.70 60.51
CA PHE A 355 1.05 30.83 61.16
C PHE A 355 0.64 30.44 62.57
N VAL A 356 1.21 31.10 63.58
CA VAL A 356 0.94 30.88 65.01
C VAL A 356 0.17 32.07 65.56
N GLY A 357 -0.88 31.79 66.33
CA GLY A 357 -1.68 32.84 66.96
C GLY A 357 -2.98 32.27 67.57
N PRO A 358 -3.75 33.08 68.32
CA PRO A 358 -5.00 32.67 68.93
C PRO A 358 -6.06 32.29 67.89
N PRO A 359 -7.12 31.56 68.26
CA PRO A 359 -8.24 31.25 67.37
C PRO A 359 -8.92 32.53 66.87
N GLY A 360 -9.47 32.54 65.67
CA GLY A 360 -10.23 33.64 65.09
C GLY A 360 -9.46 34.78 64.47
N VAL A 361 -8.12 34.82 64.51
CA VAL A 361 -7.27 35.92 63.96
C VAL A 361 -7.08 35.83 62.45
N GLY A 362 -7.69 34.91 61.74
CA GLY A 362 -7.65 34.84 60.30
C GLY A 362 -6.52 33.95 59.69
N LYS A 363 -5.91 33.01 60.43
CA LYS A 363 -4.80 32.17 59.93
C LYS A 363 -5.22 31.35 58.67
N THR A 364 -6.41 30.74 58.69
CA THR A 364 -6.92 29.93 57.56
C THR A 364 -7.31 30.82 56.38
N SER A 365 -8.00 31.95 56.67
CA SER A 365 -8.39 32.90 55.61
C SER A 365 -7.21 33.55 54.90
N LEU A 366 -6.09 33.75 55.61
CA LEU A 366 -4.88 34.24 55.02
C LEU A 366 -4.30 33.27 53.97
N GLY A 367 -4.29 31.97 54.28
CA GLY A 367 -3.91 30.94 53.31
C GLY A 367 -4.82 30.89 52.06
N GLN A 368 -6.11 31.09 52.28
CA GLN A 368 -7.11 31.16 51.20
C GLN A 368 -6.92 32.38 50.31
N SER A 369 -6.61 33.55 50.91
CA SER A 369 -6.36 34.78 50.16
C SER A 369 -5.07 34.71 49.35
N ILE A 370 -4.02 34.07 49.87
CA ILE A 370 -2.79 33.79 49.14
C ILE A 370 -3.04 32.90 47.92
N ALA A 371 -3.80 31.80 48.12
CA ALA A 371 -4.12 30.88 47.02
C ALA A 371 -4.90 31.61 45.92
N ARG A 372 -5.90 32.42 46.27
CA ARG A 372 -6.70 33.23 45.34
C ARG A 372 -5.81 34.27 44.60
N ALA A 373 -4.90 34.91 45.32
CA ALA A 373 -4.00 35.89 44.74
C ALA A 373 -3.02 35.27 43.69
N LEU A 374 -2.59 34.04 43.94
CA LEU A 374 -1.74 33.25 43.05
C LEU A 374 -2.49 32.54 41.92
N GLY A 375 -3.84 32.54 41.97
CA GLY A 375 -4.65 31.79 41.01
C GLY A 375 -4.63 30.27 41.23
N ARG A 376 -4.35 29.83 42.47
CA ARG A 376 -4.33 28.42 42.88
C ARG A 376 -5.60 27.99 43.56
N LYS A 377 -5.92 26.73 43.46
CA LYS A 377 -7.01 26.10 44.24
C LYS A 377 -6.55 25.95 45.71
N PHE A 378 -7.43 26.22 46.64
CA PHE A 378 -7.18 26.09 48.07
C PHE A 378 -7.85 24.79 48.57
N VAL A 379 -7.09 23.98 49.29
CA VAL A 379 -7.55 22.78 49.96
C VAL A 379 -7.18 22.87 51.44
N ARG A 380 -8.10 22.48 52.32
CA ARG A 380 -7.90 22.48 53.74
C ARG A 380 -7.95 21.07 54.31
N ILE A 381 -6.94 20.70 55.12
CA ILE A 381 -6.95 19.46 55.88
C ILE A 381 -6.94 19.86 57.36
N SER A 382 -7.91 19.36 58.13
CA SER A 382 -7.98 19.57 59.59
C SER A 382 -7.36 18.39 60.29
N LEU A 383 -6.26 18.63 61.00
CA LEU A 383 -5.53 17.61 61.78
C LEU A 383 -5.90 17.55 63.26
N GLY A 384 -6.81 18.46 63.72
CA GLY A 384 -7.28 18.44 65.08
C GLY A 384 -8.23 17.26 65.33
N GLY A 385 -7.85 16.38 66.26
CA GLY A 385 -8.59 15.17 66.60
C GLY A 385 -8.13 13.91 65.87
N VAL A 386 -7.14 14.01 64.97
CA VAL A 386 -6.49 12.87 64.34
C VAL A 386 -5.56 12.20 65.35
N HIS A 387 -5.78 10.91 65.62
CA HIS A 387 -5.01 10.11 66.55
C HIS A 387 -4.12 9.07 65.86
N ASP A 388 -4.43 8.75 64.60
CA ASP A 388 -3.68 7.78 63.80
C ASP A 388 -2.73 8.48 62.81
N GLU A 389 -1.46 8.12 62.89
CA GLU A 389 -0.38 8.61 62.00
C GLU A 389 -0.68 8.28 60.54
N SER A 390 -1.39 7.16 60.28
CA SER A 390 -1.75 6.68 58.93
C SER A 390 -2.71 7.60 58.18
N GLU A 391 -3.51 8.42 58.85
CA GLU A 391 -4.34 9.44 58.23
C GLU A 391 -3.54 10.54 57.51
N ILE A 392 -2.27 10.76 57.95
CA ILE A 392 -1.39 11.73 57.34
C ILE A 392 -0.43 11.06 56.34
N ARG A 393 0.11 9.90 56.72
CA ARG A 393 1.09 9.18 55.90
C ARG A 393 0.49 8.26 54.89
N GLY A 394 -0.82 7.98 54.99
CA GLY A 394 -1.55 6.99 54.20
C GLY A 394 -1.45 5.58 54.81
N HIS A 395 -2.46 4.79 54.58
CA HIS A 395 -2.53 3.38 54.98
C HIS A 395 -1.77 2.50 54.02
N ARG A 396 -1.33 1.33 54.48
CA ARG A 396 -0.83 0.29 53.60
C ARG A 396 -1.99 -0.18 52.72
N ARG A 397 -1.73 -0.46 51.41
CA ARG A 397 -2.76 -0.82 50.45
C ARG A 397 -3.54 -2.12 50.77
N THR A 398 -2.98 -2.94 51.67
CA THR A 398 -3.62 -4.17 52.18
C THR A 398 -4.61 -3.92 53.33
N TYR A 399 -4.71 -2.69 53.80
CA TYR A 399 -5.65 -2.32 54.87
C TYR A 399 -7.00 -1.99 54.23
N VAL A 400 -7.94 -2.93 54.32
CA VAL A 400 -9.34 -2.79 53.92
C VAL A 400 -10.10 -2.50 55.18
N GLY A 401 -10.32 -1.20 55.50
CA GLY A 401 -11.09 -0.72 56.62
C GLY A 401 -12.43 -0.21 56.19
#